data_0885aadeffb6a50336fcfe74156bd639
#
_entry.id   0885aadeffb6a50336fcfe74156bd639
#
_cell.length_a   1.000
_cell.length_b   1.000
_cell.length_c   1.000
_cell.angle_alpha   90.00
_cell.angle_beta   90.00
_cell.angle_gamma   90.00
#
_symmetry.space_group_name_H-M   'P 1'
#
loop_
_entity.id
_entity.type
_entity.pdbx_description
1 polymer ?
#
loop_
_entity_poly.entity_id
_entity_poly.type
_entity_poly.pdbx_seq_one_letter_code
_entity_poly.pdbx_strand_id
1 'polypeptide(L)'
;MNVKYFDLKDKKVLVTGGGSGIGATIVEYFCEQEAEVFFIDYNVKESKKLIQKINKKKLRLPKFYECNLININRLQSVIKKIISKHGLIEVLINNAANDDRHSTFKVDKKYWENRINVNLRHYFFAIKSVIKGMIKNKSGSIVNLS
;
A
#
# COMPACT_ATOMS: atom_id res chain seq x y z
N MET A 1 14.90 -5.27 -18.65
CA MET A 1 14.92 -6.74 -18.46
C MET A 1 13.54 -7.11 -17.93
N ASN A 2 12.70 -7.78 -18.71
CA ASN A 2 11.32 -8.09 -18.27
C ASN A 2 11.32 -9.49 -17.64
N VAL A 3 11.68 -9.55 -16.35
CA VAL A 3 11.50 -10.79 -15.58
C VAL A 3 10.02 -10.93 -15.25
N LYS A 4 9.42 -12.08 -15.54
CA LYS A 4 8.06 -12.45 -15.12
C LYS A 4 8.12 -13.47 -13.99
N TYR A 5 7.36 -13.19 -12.94
CA TYR A 5 7.14 -14.07 -11.80
C TYR A 5 5.73 -14.65 -11.91
N PHE A 6 5.61 -15.84 -12.47
CA PHE A 6 4.31 -16.47 -12.78
C PHE A 6 3.42 -16.70 -11.54
N ASP A 7 4.04 -16.87 -10.39
CA ASP A 7 3.36 -17.03 -9.10
C ASP A 7 2.72 -15.74 -8.56
N LEU A 8 3.02 -14.58 -9.15
CA LEU A 8 2.41 -13.29 -8.82
C LEU A 8 1.12 -13.01 -9.60
N LYS A 9 0.89 -13.74 -10.70
CA LYS A 9 -0.33 -13.58 -11.48
C LYS A 9 -1.56 -13.85 -10.61
N ASP A 10 -2.54 -12.94 -10.70
CA ASP A 10 -3.80 -12.95 -9.94
C ASP A 10 -3.65 -12.85 -8.41
N LYS A 11 -2.44 -12.74 -7.88
CA LYS A 11 -2.23 -12.44 -6.46
C LYS A 11 -2.83 -11.09 -6.07
N LYS A 12 -3.53 -11.07 -4.95
CA LYS A 12 -4.11 -9.85 -4.38
C LYS A 12 -3.09 -9.10 -3.55
N VAL A 13 -2.61 -8.00 -4.10
CA VAL A 13 -1.53 -7.18 -3.52
C VAL A 13 -2.10 -5.87 -3.02
N LEU A 14 -1.84 -5.53 -1.76
CA LEU A 14 -2.20 -4.24 -1.17
C LEU A 14 -0.93 -3.42 -0.89
N VAL A 15 -0.88 -2.20 -1.43
CA VAL A 15 0.24 -1.26 -1.23
C VAL A 15 -0.24 -0.03 -0.49
N THR A 16 0.40 0.36 0.61
CA THR A 16 0.17 1.65 1.26
C THR A 16 1.10 2.71 0.70
N GLY A 17 0.61 3.93 0.50
CA GLY A 17 1.39 5.01 -0.14
C GLY A 17 1.72 4.72 -1.59
N GLY A 18 0.79 4.11 -2.32
CA GLY A 18 1.01 3.65 -3.70
C GLY A 18 0.86 4.72 -4.78
N GLY A 19 0.52 5.96 -4.44
CA GLY A 19 0.21 7.00 -5.41
C GLY A 19 1.41 7.72 -6.03
N SER A 20 2.58 7.67 -5.40
CA SER A 20 3.78 8.37 -5.86
C SER A 20 5.08 7.67 -5.44
N GLY A 21 6.21 8.13 -5.96
CA GLY A 21 7.55 7.68 -5.58
C GLY A 21 7.75 6.17 -5.69
N ILE A 22 8.36 5.58 -4.67
CA ILE A 22 8.66 4.14 -4.59
C ILE A 22 7.37 3.32 -4.64
N GLY A 23 6.32 3.75 -3.90
CA GLY A 23 5.04 3.05 -3.89
C GLY A 23 4.38 2.95 -5.27
N ALA A 24 4.42 4.03 -6.06
CA ALA A 24 3.89 4.01 -7.42
C ALA A 24 4.65 3.04 -8.33
N THR A 25 5.98 2.97 -8.16
CA THR A 25 6.81 2.01 -8.90
C THR A 25 6.45 0.57 -8.52
N ILE A 26 6.26 0.30 -7.22
CA ILE A 26 5.84 -1.02 -6.72
C ILE A 26 4.47 -1.40 -7.32
N VAL A 27 3.49 -0.49 -7.29
CA VAL A 27 2.17 -0.71 -7.90
C VAL A 27 2.30 -1.07 -9.36
N GLU A 28 3.09 -0.31 -10.13
CA GLU A 28 3.31 -0.53 -11.56
C GLU A 28 3.94 -1.90 -11.83
N TYR A 29 4.99 -2.29 -11.10
CA TYR A 29 5.65 -3.59 -11.28
C TYR A 29 4.71 -4.77 -10.95
N PHE A 30 3.89 -4.69 -9.90
CA PHE A 30 2.90 -5.73 -9.65
C PHE A 30 1.82 -5.79 -10.74
N CYS A 31 1.44 -4.66 -11.32
CA CYS A 31 0.54 -4.65 -12.50
C CYS A 31 1.20 -5.30 -13.72
N GLU A 32 2.50 -5.12 -13.93
CA GLU A 32 3.28 -5.80 -14.99
C GLU A 32 3.33 -7.33 -14.78
N GLN A 33 3.28 -7.79 -13.52
CA GLN A 33 3.19 -9.21 -13.17
C GLN A 33 1.75 -9.78 -13.22
N GLU A 34 0.79 -9.01 -13.72
CA GLU A 34 -0.62 -9.40 -13.83
C GLU A 34 -1.30 -9.64 -12.48
N ALA A 35 -0.75 -9.11 -11.37
CA ALA A 35 -1.36 -9.16 -10.05
C ALA A 35 -2.64 -8.30 -9.99
N GLU A 36 -3.56 -8.63 -9.07
CA GLU A 36 -4.70 -7.79 -8.72
C GLU A 36 -4.27 -6.78 -7.65
N VAL A 37 -3.91 -5.57 -8.08
CA VAL A 37 -3.30 -4.57 -7.20
C VAL A 37 -4.35 -3.60 -6.64
N PHE A 38 -4.31 -3.42 -5.34
CA PHE A 38 -5.01 -2.39 -4.59
C PHE A 38 -3.98 -1.46 -3.99
N PHE A 39 -4.22 -0.16 -4.04
CA PHE A 39 -3.34 0.76 -3.32
C PHE A 39 -4.12 1.84 -2.60
N ILE A 40 -3.56 2.26 -1.47
CA ILE A 40 -4.14 3.27 -0.58
C ILE A 40 -3.18 4.47 -0.59
N ASP A 41 -3.73 5.65 -0.82
CA ASP A 41 -3.00 6.91 -0.75
C ASP A 41 -3.95 8.06 -0.40
N TYR A 42 -3.43 9.16 0.14
CA TYR A 42 -4.21 10.38 0.34
C TYR A 42 -4.14 11.33 -0.86
N ASN A 43 -3.11 11.17 -1.72
CA ASN A 43 -2.90 12.04 -2.87
C ASN A 43 -3.67 11.53 -4.10
N VAL A 44 -4.91 12.01 -4.23
CA VAL A 44 -5.82 11.63 -5.32
C VAL A 44 -5.26 12.00 -6.69
N LYS A 45 -4.62 13.17 -6.82
CA LYS A 45 -4.09 13.67 -8.09
C LYS A 45 -2.99 12.75 -8.63
N GLU A 46 -2.00 12.42 -7.82
CA GLU A 46 -0.88 11.55 -8.24
C GLU A 46 -1.37 10.11 -8.47
N SER A 47 -2.28 9.62 -7.63
CA SER A 47 -2.91 8.30 -7.80
C SER A 47 -3.63 8.16 -9.14
N LYS A 48 -4.40 9.18 -9.56
CA LYS A 48 -5.05 9.20 -10.87
C LYS A 48 -4.05 9.25 -12.03
N LYS A 49 -2.96 10.02 -11.91
CA LYS A 49 -1.88 10.04 -12.91
C LYS A 49 -1.23 8.67 -13.07
N LEU A 50 -0.96 7.97 -11.96
CA LEU A 50 -0.41 6.63 -11.99
C LEU A 50 -1.33 5.66 -12.74
N ILE A 51 -2.64 5.67 -12.44
CA ILE A 51 -3.60 4.80 -13.14
C ILE A 51 -3.61 5.11 -14.65
N GLN A 52 -3.58 6.38 -15.03
CA GLN A 52 -3.52 6.77 -16.45
C GLN A 52 -2.23 6.27 -17.12
N LYS A 53 -1.07 6.37 -16.43
CA LYS A 53 0.21 5.86 -16.90
C LYS A 53 0.16 4.35 -17.15
N ILE A 54 -0.38 3.59 -16.19
CA ILE A 54 -0.52 2.14 -16.27
C ILE A 54 -1.48 1.74 -17.40
N ASN A 55 -2.59 2.49 -17.57
CA ASN A 55 -3.54 2.28 -18.66
C ASN A 55 -2.90 2.47 -20.06
N LYS A 56 -2.09 3.52 -20.22
CA LYS A 56 -1.34 3.74 -21.48
C LYS A 56 -0.40 2.59 -21.83
N LYS A 57 0.13 1.90 -20.83
CA LYS A 57 0.97 0.70 -21.00
C LYS A 57 0.14 -0.58 -21.25
N LYS A 58 -1.19 -0.50 -21.26
CA LYS A 58 -2.11 -1.63 -21.44
C LYS A 58 -1.91 -2.75 -20.41
N LEU A 59 -1.49 -2.38 -19.19
CA LEU A 59 -1.33 -3.31 -18.08
C LEU A 59 -2.66 -3.48 -17.31
N ARG A 60 -2.74 -4.49 -16.46
CA ARG A 60 -3.87 -4.67 -15.53
C ARG A 60 -3.99 -3.46 -14.62
N LEU A 61 -5.15 -2.81 -14.61
CA LEU A 61 -5.35 -1.57 -13.86
C LEU A 61 -5.44 -1.83 -12.36
N PRO A 62 -4.69 -1.08 -11.54
CA PRO A 62 -4.81 -1.13 -10.10
C PRO A 62 -6.07 -0.41 -9.62
N LYS A 63 -6.56 -0.78 -8.44
CA LYS A 63 -7.71 -0.14 -7.78
C LYS A 63 -7.21 0.79 -6.68
N PHE A 64 -7.52 2.07 -6.82
CA PHE A 64 -7.15 3.13 -5.88
C PHE A 64 -8.23 3.29 -4.79
N TYR A 65 -7.78 3.47 -3.56
CA TYR A 65 -8.61 3.81 -2.41
C TYR A 65 -8.03 5.02 -1.68
N GLU A 66 -8.80 6.11 -1.65
CA GLU A 66 -8.40 7.32 -0.95
C GLU A 66 -8.49 7.12 0.56
N CYS A 67 -7.37 7.31 1.26
CA CYS A 67 -7.32 7.29 2.71
C CYS A 67 -6.05 7.96 3.24
N ASN A 68 -6.21 8.83 4.23
CA ASN A 68 -5.09 9.27 5.06
C ASN A 68 -4.81 8.18 6.11
N LEU A 69 -3.62 7.59 6.05
CA LEU A 69 -3.22 6.45 6.87
C LEU A 69 -3.07 6.77 8.37
N ILE A 70 -2.98 8.05 8.75
CA ILE A 70 -3.00 8.48 10.15
C ILE A 70 -4.36 8.16 10.80
N ASN A 71 -5.43 8.18 10.01
CA ASN A 71 -6.76 7.78 10.47
C ASN A 71 -6.90 6.25 10.43
N ILE A 72 -6.56 5.61 11.54
CA ILE A 72 -6.55 4.15 11.66
C ILE A 72 -7.92 3.53 11.42
N ASN A 73 -8.99 4.15 11.94
CA ASN A 73 -10.35 3.62 11.75
C ASN A 73 -10.72 3.62 10.26
N ARG A 74 -10.37 4.68 9.55
CA ARG A 74 -10.60 4.78 8.10
C ARG A 74 -9.76 3.75 7.34
N LEU A 75 -8.48 3.60 7.68
CA LEU A 75 -7.59 2.60 7.10
C LEU A 75 -8.19 1.18 7.23
N GLN A 76 -8.57 0.79 8.44
CA GLN A 76 -9.14 -0.53 8.68
C GLN A 76 -10.48 -0.73 7.95
N SER A 77 -11.33 0.30 7.89
CA SER A 77 -12.58 0.28 7.12
C SER A 77 -12.32 0.08 5.62
N VAL A 78 -11.33 0.78 5.07
CA VAL A 78 -10.95 0.65 3.65
C VAL A 78 -10.43 -0.75 3.36
N ILE A 79 -9.52 -1.29 4.20
CA ILE A 79 -8.99 -2.65 4.00
C ILE A 79 -10.12 -3.68 4.13
N LYS A 80 -11.02 -3.54 5.11
CA LYS A 80 -12.19 -4.41 5.24
C LYS A 80 -13.08 -4.38 3.99
N LYS A 81 -13.30 -3.19 3.41
CA LYS A 81 -14.05 -3.02 2.15
C LYS A 81 -13.35 -3.72 0.99
N ILE A 82 -12.03 -3.62 0.88
CA ILE A 82 -11.26 -4.31 -0.16
C ILE A 82 -11.45 -5.83 -0.02
N ILE A 83 -11.26 -6.35 1.19
CA ILE A 83 -11.37 -7.79 1.47
C ILE A 83 -12.80 -8.30 1.20
N SER A 84 -13.84 -7.57 1.61
CA SER A 84 -15.23 -7.99 1.40
C SER A 84 -15.62 -8.02 -0.09
N LYS A 85 -15.03 -7.13 -0.89
CA LYS A 85 -15.35 -7.02 -2.33
C LYS A 85 -14.51 -7.93 -3.22
N HIS A 86 -13.26 -8.17 -2.84
CA HIS A 86 -12.27 -8.78 -3.72
C HIS A 86 -11.64 -10.07 -3.15
N GLY A 87 -11.93 -10.39 -1.89
CA GLY A 87 -11.33 -11.53 -1.19
C GLY A 87 -10.07 -11.16 -0.42
N LEU A 88 -9.44 -12.16 0.16
CA LEU A 88 -8.33 -11.99 1.10
C LEU A 88 -7.07 -11.44 0.41
N ILE A 89 -6.38 -10.52 1.07
CA ILE A 89 -5.09 -9.99 0.62
C ILE A 89 -4.00 -11.05 0.86
N GLU A 90 -3.21 -11.31 -0.17
CA GLU A 90 -2.13 -12.31 -0.15
C GLU A 90 -0.76 -11.65 0.03
N VAL A 91 -0.60 -10.40 -0.45
CA VAL A 91 0.63 -9.63 -0.29
C VAL A 91 0.31 -8.24 0.26
N LEU A 92 0.94 -7.86 1.36
CA LEU A 92 0.85 -6.52 1.92
C LEU A 92 2.21 -5.83 1.83
N ILE A 93 2.25 -4.67 1.18
CA ILE A 93 3.43 -3.80 1.13
C ILE A 93 3.14 -2.54 1.94
N ASN A 94 3.71 -2.44 3.11
CA ASN A 94 3.72 -1.22 3.91
C ASN A 94 4.87 -0.32 3.44
N ASN A 95 4.52 0.66 2.61
CA ASN A 95 5.49 1.56 1.98
C ASN A 95 5.30 3.03 2.39
N ALA A 96 4.09 3.43 2.74
CA ALA A 96 3.84 4.83 3.05
C ALA A 96 4.75 5.34 4.18
N ALA A 97 5.45 6.40 3.90
CA ALA A 97 6.31 7.08 4.86
C ALA A 97 6.36 8.58 4.57
N ASN A 98 6.84 9.32 5.55
CA ASN A 98 7.24 10.71 5.40
C ASN A 98 8.66 10.84 5.94
N ASP A 99 9.60 11.10 5.04
CA ASP A 99 11.04 11.22 5.28
C ASP A 99 11.53 12.67 5.40
N ASP A 100 10.61 13.65 5.61
CA ASP A 100 11.01 15.04 5.83
C ASP A 100 12.07 15.11 6.91
N ARG A 101 13.21 15.67 6.53
CA ARG A 101 14.35 15.85 7.43
C ARG A 101 14.10 17.00 8.38
N HIS A 102 14.48 16.82 9.64
CA HIS A 102 14.34 17.81 10.68
C HIS A 102 15.57 17.81 11.59
N SER A 103 15.96 19.01 12.05
CA SER A 103 17.07 19.09 13.01
C SER A 103 16.64 18.45 14.34
N THR A 104 17.48 17.57 14.89
CA THR A 104 17.25 16.92 16.18
C THR A 104 16.94 17.93 17.29
N PHE A 105 17.58 19.09 17.27
CA PHE A 105 17.37 20.15 18.28
C PHE A 105 16.01 20.88 18.16
N LYS A 106 15.30 20.70 17.05
CA LYS A 106 13.99 21.34 16.78
C LYS A 106 12.82 20.35 16.84
N VAL A 107 13.10 19.07 17.12
CA VAL A 107 12.06 18.03 17.23
C VAL A 107 11.27 18.27 18.52
N ASP A 108 9.99 18.58 18.36
CA ASP A 108 9.03 18.61 19.45
C ASP A 108 8.22 17.31 19.52
N LYS A 109 7.43 17.16 20.57
CA LYS A 109 6.57 15.99 20.79
C LYS A 109 5.57 15.78 19.65
N LYS A 110 5.00 16.87 19.12
CA LYS A 110 3.99 16.82 18.05
C LYS A 110 4.61 16.31 16.75
N TYR A 111 5.81 16.77 16.41
CA TYR A 111 6.57 16.28 15.27
C TYR A 111 6.87 14.79 15.41
N TRP A 112 7.40 14.38 16.57
CA TRP A 112 7.71 12.99 16.87
C TRP A 112 6.48 12.08 16.71
N GLU A 113 5.38 12.42 17.37
CA GLU A 113 4.13 11.65 17.31
C GLU A 113 3.61 11.54 15.87
N ASN A 114 3.69 12.64 15.11
CA ASN A 114 3.29 12.63 13.70
C ASN A 114 4.14 11.64 12.89
N ARG A 115 5.46 11.63 13.08
CA ARG A 115 6.37 10.71 12.38
C ARG A 115 6.08 9.25 12.72
N ILE A 116 5.92 8.93 13.98
CA ILE A 116 5.55 7.57 14.41
C ILE A 116 4.18 7.16 13.81
N ASN A 117 3.22 8.06 13.81
CA ASN A 117 1.90 7.80 13.26
C ASN A 117 1.92 7.51 11.75
N VAL A 118 2.73 8.27 10.99
CA VAL A 118 2.86 8.09 9.54
C VAL A 118 3.76 6.91 9.20
N ASN A 119 4.91 6.75 9.87
CA ASN A 119 5.96 5.83 9.42
C ASN A 119 5.87 4.44 10.06
N LEU A 120 5.13 4.28 11.17
CA LEU A 120 5.11 3.01 11.90
C LEU A 120 3.69 2.54 12.29
N ARG A 121 2.90 3.42 12.92
CA ARG A 121 1.61 3.01 13.50
C ARG A 121 0.69 2.35 12.49
N HIS A 122 0.58 2.91 11.28
CA HIS A 122 -0.30 2.35 10.27
C HIS A 122 0.13 0.96 9.79
N TYR A 123 1.43 0.61 9.82
CA TYR A 123 1.94 -0.72 9.48
C TYR A 123 1.29 -1.79 10.33
N PHE A 124 1.30 -1.59 11.66
CA PHE A 124 0.70 -2.53 12.59
C PHE A 124 -0.79 -2.76 12.30
N PHE A 125 -1.56 -1.69 12.06
CA PHE A 125 -3.00 -1.80 11.83
C PHE A 125 -3.36 -2.33 10.44
N ALA A 126 -2.54 -2.09 9.43
CA ALA A 126 -2.67 -2.72 8.13
C ALA A 126 -2.42 -4.24 8.24
N ILE A 127 -1.32 -4.64 8.90
CA ILE A 127 -1.02 -6.05 9.20
C ILE A 127 -2.16 -6.70 9.95
N LYS A 128 -2.64 -6.09 11.05
CA LYS A 128 -3.76 -6.59 11.85
C LYS A 128 -5.02 -6.83 11.02
N SER A 129 -5.22 -6.04 9.97
CA SER A 129 -6.40 -6.14 9.09
C SER A 129 -6.33 -7.31 8.11
N VAL A 130 -5.14 -7.77 7.72
CA VAL A 130 -4.96 -8.83 6.71
C VAL A 130 -4.50 -10.16 7.28
N ILE A 131 -3.79 -10.17 8.42
CA ILE A 131 -3.08 -11.33 8.95
C ILE A 131 -3.98 -12.54 9.23
N LYS A 132 -5.20 -12.33 9.70
CA LYS A 132 -6.15 -13.42 9.95
C LYS A 132 -6.49 -14.21 8.67
N GLY A 133 -6.61 -13.50 7.55
CA GLY A 133 -6.83 -14.11 6.25
C GLY A 133 -5.63 -14.92 5.78
N MET A 134 -4.43 -14.37 5.92
CA MET A 134 -3.19 -15.05 5.57
C MET A 134 -2.97 -16.32 6.40
N ILE A 135 -3.22 -16.27 7.71
CA ILE A 135 -3.14 -17.44 8.60
C ILE A 135 -4.15 -18.50 8.18
N LYS A 136 -5.41 -18.11 7.93
CA LYS A 136 -6.46 -19.05 7.49
C LYS A 136 -6.09 -19.76 6.21
N ASN A 137 -5.49 -19.04 5.26
CA ASN A 137 -5.07 -19.61 3.97
C ASN A 137 -3.70 -20.28 4.03
N LYS A 138 -3.01 -20.26 5.18
CA LYS A 138 -1.63 -20.76 5.34
C LYS A 138 -0.67 -20.19 4.30
N SER A 139 -0.94 -18.98 3.83
CA SER A 139 -0.16 -18.30 2.78
C SER A 139 -0.33 -16.79 2.90
N GLY A 140 0.75 -16.05 2.70
CA GLY A 140 0.78 -14.60 2.67
C GLY A 140 2.18 -14.05 2.81
N SER A 141 2.40 -12.84 2.30
CA SER A 141 3.67 -12.12 2.40
C SER A 141 3.43 -10.71 2.91
N ILE A 142 4.26 -10.25 3.83
CA ILE A 142 4.22 -8.88 4.35
C ILE A 142 5.62 -8.28 4.21
N VAL A 143 5.69 -7.15 3.52
CA VAL A 143 6.93 -6.37 3.37
C VAL A 143 6.74 -5.01 4.02
N ASN A 144 7.66 -4.64 4.89
CA ASN A 144 7.72 -3.32 5.51
C ASN A 144 8.96 -2.60 4.96
N LEU A 145 8.75 -1.44 4.33
CA LEU A 145 9.83 -0.58 3.84
C LEU A 145 10.19 0.43 4.95
N SER A 146 11.47 0.51 5.29
CA SER A 146 12.00 1.41 6.33
C SER A 146 13.21 2.18 5.82
#